data_ddd6c8f21d980ad8f63e6b5393103a89
#
_entry.id   ddd6c8f21d980ad8f63e6b5393103a89
#
_cell.length_a   1.000
_cell.length_b   1.000
_cell.length_c   1.000
_cell.angle_alpha   90.00
_cell.angle_beta   90.00
_cell.angle_gamma   90.00
#
_symmetry.space_group_name_H-M   'P 1'
#
loop_
_entity.id
_entity.type
_entity.pdbx_description
1 polymer ?
#
loop_
_entity_poly.entity_id
_entity_poly.type
_entity_poly.pdbx_seq_one_letter_code
_entity_poly.pdbx_strand_id
1 'polypeptide(L)'
;MEAKDLSVHYLGCEEWVLDSVALTHLRGRVTAVIGPSDCGKTTLVRTVCGLVPHCLPSEYSGSLRLAGTEVADATVSFLATHVAYVGQNPDASVVTRTVHDDVAFPLQNLCLPRSEITARVEESLRTVGLLGRVWDDPWQLSGGQRQRLAVAVALAMRPQLLVLDEPTSVIDTTGRDEFYRLVSTMAEEGTGVIVIDHDLDPVLPVVDQVLALDARGRTIALGTPREVFTGHREELEAIGVWMPRALRRVPRPTGAEPPLTCAEAGITLPVLANLCSPDGVRYLERGEDGWHETAAIDTVTPAARPVGTGADGGASGGASAPDGGAPDGGAPDGGTGGGTGEGTGAPGRDGARVELVDMEVPGRSPAVSMRLGGGELVALVGPNGAGKSSLLSALAGLVPLTATRARVHDRQVRRGRHLVGYVFQNPEHQFVATTVGAELAVGGTSPERVDELLEQFHLTAHRDHHPLT
;
A
#
# COMPACT_ATOMS: atom_id res chain seq x y z
N MET A 1 4.24 -19.63 20.08
CA MET A 1 5.09 -18.44 20.33
C MET A 1 4.52 -17.69 21.53
N GLU A 2 5.38 -17.14 22.36
CA GLU A 2 4.98 -16.37 23.55
C GLU A 2 5.90 -15.15 23.69
N ALA A 3 5.33 -13.96 23.71
CA ALA A 3 6.00 -12.69 24.02
C ALA A 3 5.51 -12.17 25.36
N LYS A 4 6.44 -11.73 26.23
CA LYS A 4 6.17 -11.17 27.55
C LYS A 4 7.00 -9.90 27.73
N ASP A 5 6.30 -8.79 27.94
CA ASP A 5 6.90 -7.46 28.16
C ASP A 5 7.98 -7.12 27.12
N LEU A 6 7.74 -7.55 25.86
CA LEU A 6 8.68 -7.38 24.76
C LEU A 6 8.82 -5.91 24.41
N SER A 7 10.03 -5.39 24.54
CA SER A 7 10.35 -4.03 24.12
C SER A 7 11.57 -4.04 23.20
N VAL A 8 11.54 -3.21 22.15
CA VAL A 8 12.60 -3.11 21.14
C VAL A 8 12.90 -1.65 20.84
N HIS A 9 14.18 -1.32 20.87
CA HIS A 9 14.71 0.01 20.57
C HIS A 9 15.84 -0.13 19.56
N TYR A 10 15.75 0.54 18.39
CA TYR A 10 16.84 0.52 17.42
C TYR A 10 17.96 1.47 17.84
N LEU A 11 19.22 1.05 17.68
CA LEU A 11 20.37 1.89 18.01
C LEU A 11 20.38 3.13 17.10
N GLY A 12 20.43 4.30 17.73
CA GLY A 12 20.40 5.59 17.04
C GLY A 12 19.02 6.23 16.97
N CYS A 13 17.96 5.57 17.42
CA CYS A 13 16.66 6.16 17.66
C CYS A 13 16.56 6.63 19.11
N GLU A 14 15.71 7.61 19.41
CA GLU A 14 15.49 8.09 20.79
C GLU A 14 14.34 7.35 21.49
N GLU A 15 13.41 6.78 20.72
CA GLU A 15 12.18 6.18 21.23
C GLU A 15 12.15 4.66 21.06
N TRP A 16 11.44 3.98 21.96
CA TRP A 16 11.11 2.57 21.83
C TRP A 16 10.10 2.39 20.69
N VAL A 17 10.41 1.45 19.79
CA VAL A 17 9.52 1.10 18.67
C VAL A 17 8.46 0.09 19.12
N LEU A 18 8.81 -0.80 20.06
CA LEU A 18 7.88 -1.66 20.79
C LEU A 18 8.09 -1.42 22.28
N ASP A 19 7.01 -1.31 23.03
CA ASP A 19 7.05 -1.05 24.47
C ASP A 19 6.09 -2.00 25.22
N SER A 20 6.65 -2.98 25.92
CA SER A 20 5.95 -3.94 26.78
C SER A 20 4.85 -4.74 26.06
N VAL A 21 5.12 -5.21 24.84
CA VAL A 21 4.17 -6.01 24.07
C VAL A 21 4.05 -7.42 24.66
N ALA A 22 2.82 -7.85 24.89
CA ALA A 22 2.50 -9.20 25.33
C ALA A 22 1.62 -9.89 24.28
N LEU A 23 2.03 -11.11 23.83
CA LEU A 23 1.29 -11.88 22.85
C LEU A 23 1.54 -13.38 23.06
N THR A 24 0.47 -14.16 23.17
CA THR A 24 0.54 -15.61 23.08
C THR A 24 -0.13 -16.06 21.78
N HIS A 25 0.64 -16.71 20.93
CA HIS A 25 0.17 -17.23 19.64
C HIS A 25 0.27 -18.76 19.63
N LEU A 26 -0.82 -19.43 19.30
CA LEU A 26 -0.92 -20.89 19.28
C LEU A 26 -0.78 -21.41 17.83
N ARG A 27 -0.34 -22.66 17.71
CA ARG A 27 -0.30 -23.37 16.42
C ARG A 27 -1.73 -23.53 15.87
N GLY A 28 -1.85 -23.48 14.55
CA GLY A 28 -3.14 -23.60 13.88
C GLY A 28 -4.08 -22.42 14.14
N ARG A 29 -3.57 -21.29 14.61
CA ARG A 29 -4.33 -20.06 14.83
C ARG A 29 -3.83 -18.94 13.94
N VAL A 30 -4.73 -18.04 13.60
CA VAL A 30 -4.43 -16.82 12.83
C VAL A 30 -4.51 -15.61 13.74
N THR A 31 -3.41 -14.90 13.90
CA THR A 31 -3.35 -13.64 14.66
C THR A 31 -3.14 -12.48 13.69
N ALA A 32 -4.06 -11.53 13.69
CA ALA A 32 -3.88 -10.26 12.95
C ALA A 32 -3.23 -9.23 13.89
N VAL A 33 -2.23 -8.50 13.37
CA VAL A 33 -1.60 -7.38 14.07
C VAL A 33 -2.01 -6.08 13.39
N ILE A 34 -2.67 -5.20 14.15
CA ILE A 34 -3.19 -3.91 13.67
C ILE A 34 -2.58 -2.76 14.45
N GLY A 35 -2.57 -1.58 13.85
CA GLY A 35 -2.04 -0.35 14.44
C GLY A 35 -1.77 0.69 13.36
N PRO A 36 -1.51 1.96 13.72
CA PRO A 36 -1.14 3.01 12.77
C PRO A 36 0.12 2.64 11.97
N SER A 37 0.38 3.38 10.88
CA SER A 37 1.68 3.25 10.19
C SER A 37 2.81 3.57 11.17
N ASP A 38 3.94 2.90 11.02
CA ASP A 38 5.17 3.09 11.80
C ASP A 38 5.09 2.79 13.31
N CYS A 39 4.00 2.17 13.78
CA CYS A 39 3.82 1.78 15.19
C CYS A 39 4.58 0.49 15.61
N GLY A 40 5.50 -0.02 14.81
CA GLY A 40 6.32 -1.17 15.17
C GLY A 40 5.77 -2.55 14.75
N LYS A 41 4.69 -2.67 13.96
CA LYS A 41 4.16 -3.96 13.48
C LYS A 41 5.23 -4.80 12.78
N THR A 42 5.92 -4.21 11.80
CA THR A 42 7.03 -4.85 11.08
C THR A 42 8.20 -5.17 12.01
N THR A 43 8.47 -4.34 13.02
CA THR A 43 9.50 -4.62 14.04
C THR A 43 9.12 -5.85 14.86
N LEU A 44 7.86 -5.98 15.27
CA LEU A 44 7.38 -7.17 16.00
C LEU A 44 7.62 -8.45 15.19
N VAL A 45 7.22 -8.47 13.91
CA VAL A 45 7.39 -9.68 13.10
C VAL A 45 8.85 -9.94 12.73
N ARG A 46 9.68 -8.91 12.56
CA ARG A 46 11.14 -9.07 12.40
C ARG A 46 11.78 -9.66 13.66
N THR A 47 11.28 -9.28 14.85
CA THR A 47 11.73 -9.87 16.11
C THR A 47 11.33 -11.33 16.21
N VAL A 48 10.10 -11.68 15.84
CA VAL A 48 9.63 -13.08 15.78
C VAL A 48 10.51 -13.93 14.86
N CYS A 49 10.98 -13.37 13.75
CA CYS A 49 11.87 -14.06 12.81
C CYS A 49 13.34 -14.05 13.24
N GLY A 50 13.70 -13.40 14.33
CA GLY A 50 15.06 -13.27 14.83
C GLY A 50 15.95 -12.29 14.05
N LEU A 51 15.37 -11.50 13.13
CA LEU A 51 16.12 -10.43 12.46
C LEU A 51 16.48 -9.32 13.44
N VAL A 52 15.65 -9.10 14.44
CA VAL A 52 15.91 -8.31 15.65
C VAL A 52 16.07 -9.29 16.81
N PRO A 53 17.15 -9.24 17.60
CA PRO A 53 18.27 -8.29 17.55
C PRO A 53 19.45 -8.74 16.66
N HIS A 54 19.40 -9.92 16.03
CA HIS A 54 20.59 -10.57 15.45
C HIS A 54 21.16 -9.89 14.18
N CYS A 55 20.29 -9.32 13.34
CA CYS A 55 20.69 -8.71 12.06
C CYS A 55 20.56 -7.18 12.08
N LEU A 56 19.68 -6.65 12.91
CA LEU A 56 19.42 -5.23 13.03
C LEU A 56 19.86 -4.75 14.41
N PRO A 57 20.86 -3.83 14.50
CA PRO A 57 21.37 -3.33 15.76
C PRO A 57 20.25 -2.70 16.60
N SER A 58 19.96 -3.31 17.76
CA SER A 58 18.84 -2.91 18.59
C SER A 58 19.05 -3.35 20.05
N GLU A 59 18.40 -2.65 20.96
CA GLU A 59 18.21 -3.10 22.32
C GLU A 59 16.93 -3.94 22.38
N TYR A 60 17.00 -5.05 23.09
CA TYR A 60 15.94 -6.01 23.25
C TYR A 60 15.71 -6.24 24.75
N SER A 61 14.47 -6.13 25.19
CA SER A 61 14.07 -6.31 26.59
C SER A 61 12.79 -7.15 26.68
N GLY A 62 12.58 -7.81 27.80
CA GLY A 62 11.51 -8.78 27.97
C GLY A 62 11.88 -10.17 27.46
N SER A 63 10.91 -10.93 26.95
CA SER A 63 11.12 -12.30 26.44
C SER A 63 10.24 -12.56 25.25
N LEU A 64 10.82 -13.17 24.20
CA LEU A 64 10.09 -13.73 23.07
C LEU A 64 10.54 -15.16 22.82
N ARG A 65 9.65 -16.12 23.03
CA ARG A 65 9.94 -17.54 22.85
C ARG A 65 9.23 -18.14 21.66
N LEU A 66 10.01 -18.80 20.80
CA LEU A 66 9.51 -19.59 19.68
C LEU A 66 9.84 -21.08 19.93
N ALA A 67 8.84 -21.95 19.92
CA ALA A 67 8.98 -23.37 20.24
C ALA A 67 9.72 -23.63 21.59
N GLY A 68 9.55 -22.75 22.57
CA GLY A 68 10.19 -22.84 23.89
C GLY A 68 11.60 -22.24 23.99
N THR A 69 12.22 -21.86 22.86
CA THR A 69 13.54 -21.25 22.80
C THR A 69 13.43 -19.73 22.76
N GLU A 70 14.23 -19.04 23.57
CA GLU A 70 14.31 -17.57 23.57
C GLU A 70 14.92 -17.10 22.24
N VAL A 71 14.24 -16.16 21.56
CA VAL A 71 14.66 -15.68 20.23
C VAL A 71 16.02 -14.99 20.31
N ALA A 72 16.27 -14.21 21.36
CA ALA A 72 17.54 -13.52 21.54
C ALA A 72 18.74 -14.46 21.73
N ASP A 73 18.51 -15.68 22.21
CA ASP A 73 19.56 -16.70 22.44
C ASP A 73 19.71 -17.67 21.25
N ALA A 74 18.74 -17.69 20.34
CA ALA A 74 18.70 -18.60 19.20
C ALA A 74 19.45 -18.02 18.00
N THR A 75 20.02 -18.88 17.15
CA THR A 75 20.57 -18.42 15.86
C THR A 75 19.45 -18.19 14.85
N VAL A 76 19.61 -17.23 13.94
CA VAL A 76 18.67 -16.99 12.84
C VAL A 76 18.43 -18.26 12.02
N SER A 77 19.46 -19.07 11.78
CA SER A 77 19.34 -20.34 11.07
C SER A 77 18.43 -21.34 11.80
N PHE A 78 18.52 -21.42 13.14
CA PHE A 78 17.61 -22.24 13.94
C PHE A 78 16.17 -21.71 13.84
N LEU A 79 15.97 -20.41 14.00
CA LEU A 79 14.64 -19.78 13.91
C LEU A 79 14.01 -20.00 12.52
N ALA A 80 14.80 -19.91 11.45
CA ALA A 80 14.35 -20.14 10.08
C ALA A 80 13.85 -21.57 9.80
N THR A 81 14.16 -22.54 10.67
CA THR A 81 13.55 -23.90 10.61
C THR A 81 12.13 -23.96 11.21
N HIS A 82 11.74 -22.94 11.96
CA HIS A 82 10.47 -22.90 12.70
C HIS A 82 9.53 -21.81 12.21
N VAL A 83 10.07 -20.70 11.70
CA VAL A 83 9.31 -19.56 11.21
C VAL A 83 9.69 -19.26 9.77
N ALA A 84 8.69 -19.04 8.92
CA ALA A 84 8.88 -18.49 7.58
C ALA A 84 8.29 -17.07 7.52
N TYR A 85 8.97 -16.19 6.81
CA TYR A 85 8.59 -14.78 6.64
C TYR A 85 8.31 -14.45 5.18
N VAL A 86 7.15 -13.90 4.93
CA VAL A 86 6.78 -13.33 3.63
C VAL A 86 6.60 -11.82 3.81
N GLY A 87 7.54 -11.05 3.28
CA GLY A 87 7.56 -9.60 3.43
C GLY A 87 6.74 -8.86 2.37
N GLN A 88 6.62 -7.57 2.57
CA GLN A 88 5.89 -6.63 1.72
C GLN A 88 6.43 -6.57 0.28
N ASN A 89 7.76 -6.65 0.12
CA ASN A 89 8.41 -6.58 -1.18
C ASN A 89 8.81 -7.97 -1.68
N PRO A 90 8.04 -8.58 -2.62
CA PRO A 90 8.36 -9.90 -3.15
C PRO A 90 9.66 -9.92 -3.95
N ASP A 91 10.10 -8.78 -4.49
CA ASP A 91 11.34 -8.69 -5.27
C ASP A 91 12.57 -8.93 -4.39
N ALA A 92 12.51 -8.55 -3.12
CA ALA A 92 13.57 -8.79 -2.15
C ALA A 92 13.75 -10.27 -1.76
N SER A 93 12.75 -11.11 -2.02
CA SER A 93 12.81 -12.54 -1.71
C SER A 93 13.35 -13.41 -2.85
N VAL A 94 13.48 -12.86 -4.08
CA VAL A 94 14.01 -13.58 -5.23
C VAL A 94 15.53 -13.71 -5.13
N VAL A 95 16.04 -14.94 -5.05
CA VAL A 95 17.48 -15.24 -4.84
C VAL A 95 18.10 -15.93 -6.05
N THR A 96 17.32 -16.68 -6.83
CA THR A 96 17.82 -17.55 -7.89
C THR A 96 17.31 -17.16 -9.28
N ARG A 97 17.70 -17.91 -10.30
CA ARG A 97 17.36 -17.64 -11.71
C ARG A 97 16.18 -18.42 -12.23
N THR A 98 15.66 -19.38 -11.47
CA THR A 98 14.47 -20.15 -11.85
C THR A 98 13.52 -20.25 -10.67
N VAL A 99 12.22 -20.31 -10.96
CA VAL A 99 11.16 -20.52 -9.97
C VAL A 99 11.41 -21.79 -9.15
N HIS A 100 11.86 -22.87 -9.82
CA HIS A 100 12.24 -24.13 -9.16
C HIS A 100 13.33 -23.92 -8.12
N ASP A 101 14.44 -23.29 -8.54
CA ASP A 101 15.60 -23.15 -7.68
C ASP A 101 15.33 -22.20 -6.52
N ASP A 102 14.47 -21.21 -6.69
CA ASP A 102 14.07 -20.30 -5.64
C ASP A 102 13.35 -21.04 -4.51
N VAL A 103 12.39 -21.93 -4.85
CA VAL A 103 11.70 -22.75 -3.85
C VAL A 103 12.64 -23.83 -3.27
N ALA A 104 13.54 -24.38 -4.06
CA ALA A 104 14.50 -25.40 -3.62
C ALA A 104 15.61 -24.83 -2.72
N PHE A 105 15.96 -23.56 -2.86
CA PHE A 105 17.10 -22.93 -2.19
C PHE A 105 17.12 -23.12 -0.67
N PRO A 106 16.05 -22.76 0.09
CA PRO A 106 16.06 -22.98 1.54
C PRO A 106 16.10 -24.45 1.92
N LEU A 107 15.50 -25.34 1.14
CA LEU A 107 15.50 -26.78 1.39
C LEU A 107 16.88 -27.40 1.20
N GLN A 108 17.65 -26.90 0.22
CA GLN A 108 19.05 -27.27 0.00
C GLN A 108 19.93 -26.81 1.18
N ASN A 109 19.69 -25.60 1.70
CA ASN A 109 20.40 -25.10 2.88
C ASN A 109 20.11 -25.93 4.14
N LEU A 110 18.92 -26.56 4.22
CA LEU A 110 18.59 -27.53 5.26
C LEU A 110 19.16 -28.92 5.01
N CYS A 111 19.92 -29.11 3.90
CA CYS A 111 20.51 -30.40 3.52
C CYS A 111 19.49 -31.55 3.39
N LEU A 112 18.26 -31.25 2.93
CA LEU A 112 17.25 -32.28 2.74
C LEU A 112 17.60 -33.22 1.57
N PRO A 113 17.14 -34.49 1.59
CA PRO A 113 17.31 -35.40 0.48
C PRO A 113 16.72 -34.87 -0.82
N ARG A 114 17.36 -35.10 -1.96
CA ARG A 114 16.92 -34.60 -3.27
C ARG A 114 15.46 -35.00 -3.60
N SER A 115 15.06 -36.22 -3.27
CA SER A 115 13.69 -36.70 -3.47
C SER A 115 12.67 -35.88 -2.69
N GLU A 116 13.01 -35.50 -1.46
CA GLU A 116 12.15 -34.69 -0.60
C GLU A 116 12.08 -33.24 -1.12
N ILE A 117 13.21 -32.66 -1.53
CA ILE A 117 13.25 -31.32 -2.15
C ILE A 117 12.32 -31.29 -3.37
N THR A 118 12.47 -32.27 -4.30
CA THR A 118 11.63 -32.32 -5.50
C THR A 118 10.14 -32.39 -5.15
N ALA A 119 9.77 -33.25 -4.19
CA ALA A 119 8.38 -33.41 -3.78
C ALA A 119 7.81 -32.12 -3.17
N ARG A 120 8.55 -31.47 -2.27
CA ARG A 120 8.11 -30.24 -1.62
C ARG A 120 8.02 -29.05 -2.59
N VAL A 121 8.97 -28.93 -3.52
CA VAL A 121 8.95 -27.91 -4.58
C VAL A 121 7.70 -28.07 -5.45
N GLU A 122 7.44 -29.30 -5.93
CA GLU A 122 6.27 -29.57 -6.77
C GLU A 122 4.95 -29.32 -6.02
N GLU A 123 4.84 -29.75 -4.78
CA GLU A 123 3.67 -29.53 -3.91
C GLU A 123 3.42 -28.04 -3.72
N SER A 124 4.45 -27.29 -3.32
CA SER A 124 4.32 -25.85 -3.02
C SER A 124 3.96 -25.05 -4.28
N LEU A 125 4.62 -25.32 -5.42
CA LEU A 125 4.31 -24.63 -6.67
C LEU A 125 2.93 -24.97 -7.21
N ARG A 126 2.45 -26.20 -6.99
CA ARG A 126 1.06 -26.58 -7.32
C ARG A 126 0.07 -25.81 -6.48
N THR A 127 0.31 -25.72 -5.18
CA THR A 127 -0.56 -25.02 -4.20
C THR A 127 -0.75 -23.55 -4.56
N VAL A 128 0.31 -22.86 -4.99
CA VAL A 128 0.24 -21.42 -5.37
C VAL A 128 -0.07 -21.19 -6.86
N GLY A 129 -0.32 -22.26 -7.64
CA GLY A 129 -0.67 -22.17 -9.07
C GLY A 129 0.49 -21.75 -9.99
N LEU A 130 1.74 -22.06 -9.61
CA LEU A 130 2.95 -21.77 -10.39
C LEU A 130 3.60 -22.99 -11.03
N LEU A 131 2.99 -24.19 -10.94
CA LEU A 131 3.57 -25.42 -11.45
C LEU A 131 3.89 -25.38 -12.96
N GLY A 132 3.11 -24.63 -13.75
CA GLY A 132 3.37 -24.44 -15.18
C GLY A 132 4.55 -23.50 -15.52
N ARG A 133 5.18 -22.89 -14.50
CA ARG A 133 6.26 -21.90 -14.64
C ARG A 133 7.55 -22.28 -13.92
N VAL A 134 7.75 -23.56 -13.65
CA VAL A 134 8.84 -24.11 -12.84
C VAL A 134 10.24 -23.64 -13.30
N TRP A 135 10.43 -23.52 -14.61
CA TRP A 135 11.72 -23.16 -15.22
C TRP A 135 11.80 -21.70 -15.69
N ASP A 136 10.73 -20.90 -15.45
CA ASP A 136 10.73 -19.50 -15.79
C ASP A 136 11.70 -18.72 -14.89
N ASP A 137 12.22 -17.61 -15.41
CA ASP A 137 12.94 -16.63 -14.63
C ASP A 137 11.95 -15.88 -13.71
N PRO A 138 12.17 -15.85 -12.38
CA PRO A 138 11.30 -15.15 -11.44
C PRO A 138 11.03 -13.69 -11.81
N TRP A 139 11.97 -13.03 -12.47
CA TRP A 139 11.82 -11.63 -12.90
C TRP A 139 10.85 -11.45 -14.08
N GLN A 140 10.49 -12.53 -14.78
CA GLN A 140 9.45 -12.51 -15.81
C GLN A 140 8.04 -12.70 -15.23
N LEU A 141 7.93 -13.05 -13.94
CA LEU A 141 6.66 -13.15 -13.25
C LEU A 141 6.07 -11.76 -12.99
N SER A 142 4.74 -11.65 -12.95
CA SER A 142 4.08 -10.44 -12.45
C SER A 142 4.32 -10.28 -10.94
N GLY A 143 4.11 -9.08 -10.39
CA GLY A 143 4.25 -8.81 -8.96
C GLY A 143 3.44 -9.79 -8.10
N GLY A 144 2.16 -10.04 -8.45
CA GLY A 144 1.33 -11.02 -7.75
C GLY A 144 1.83 -12.46 -7.90
N GLN A 145 2.44 -12.83 -9.03
CA GLN A 145 3.06 -14.15 -9.20
C GLN A 145 4.36 -14.28 -8.39
N ARG A 146 5.16 -13.21 -8.28
CA ARG A 146 6.34 -13.19 -7.39
C ARG A 146 5.93 -13.30 -5.93
N GLN A 147 4.83 -12.66 -5.54
CA GLN A 147 4.28 -12.82 -4.19
C GLN A 147 3.87 -14.28 -3.92
N ARG A 148 3.20 -14.93 -4.88
CA ARG A 148 2.87 -16.36 -4.79
C ARG A 148 4.14 -17.23 -4.73
N LEU A 149 5.20 -16.86 -5.44
CA LEU A 149 6.50 -17.55 -5.35
C LEU A 149 7.09 -17.43 -3.93
N ALA A 150 7.09 -16.24 -3.32
CA ALA A 150 7.54 -16.05 -1.95
C ALA A 150 6.75 -16.93 -0.96
N VAL A 151 5.44 -17.08 -1.16
CA VAL A 151 4.61 -18.00 -0.38
C VAL A 151 4.98 -19.46 -0.65
N ALA A 152 5.24 -19.84 -1.90
CA ALA A 152 5.68 -21.22 -2.22
C ALA A 152 7.00 -21.56 -1.51
N VAL A 153 7.95 -20.63 -1.47
CA VAL A 153 9.20 -20.76 -0.71
C VAL A 153 8.92 -21.03 0.77
N ALA A 154 8.02 -20.22 1.37
CA ALA A 154 7.61 -20.36 2.76
C ALA A 154 6.92 -21.71 3.04
N LEU A 155 6.00 -22.13 2.16
CA LEU A 155 5.29 -23.42 2.25
C LEU A 155 6.23 -24.63 2.18
N ALA A 156 7.20 -24.58 1.27
CA ALA A 156 8.16 -25.67 1.09
C ALA A 156 8.97 -25.97 2.36
N MET A 157 9.21 -24.94 3.17
CA MET A 157 9.87 -25.05 4.47
C MET A 157 9.05 -25.81 5.51
N ARG A 158 7.72 -25.88 5.36
CA ARG A 158 6.77 -26.46 6.34
C ARG A 158 6.95 -25.85 7.72
N PRO A 159 6.83 -24.52 7.87
CA PRO A 159 7.11 -23.83 9.11
C PRO A 159 6.05 -24.13 10.18
N GLN A 160 6.41 -23.99 11.46
CA GLN A 160 5.43 -24.00 12.55
C GLN A 160 4.65 -22.69 12.66
N LEU A 161 5.27 -21.60 12.21
CA LEU A 161 4.71 -20.26 12.21
C LEU A 161 5.02 -19.58 10.86
N LEU A 162 3.99 -19.10 10.20
CA LEU A 162 4.08 -18.25 9.01
C LEU A 162 3.80 -16.81 9.40
N VAL A 163 4.71 -15.93 9.04
CA VAL A 163 4.59 -14.49 9.25
C VAL A 163 4.39 -13.81 7.91
N LEU A 164 3.31 -13.05 7.80
CA LEU A 164 2.86 -12.36 6.59
C LEU A 164 2.84 -10.85 6.86
N ASP A 165 3.76 -10.11 6.25
CA ASP A 165 3.87 -8.67 6.39
C ASP A 165 3.40 -8.00 5.09
N GLU A 166 2.16 -7.50 5.08
CA GLU A 166 1.45 -6.91 3.94
C GLU A 166 1.47 -7.77 2.66
N PRO A 167 1.13 -9.06 2.77
CA PRO A 167 1.32 -10.03 1.68
C PRO A 167 0.45 -9.75 0.46
N THR A 168 -0.58 -8.91 0.57
CA THR A 168 -1.53 -8.65 -0.50
C THR A 168 -1.36 -7.29 -1.18
N SER A 169 -0.33 -6.52 -0.82
CA SER A 169 -0.07 -5.18 -1.35
C SER A 169 0.08 -5.12 -2.88
N VAL A 170 0.60 -6.19 -3.50
CA VAL A 170 0.82 -6.30 -4.96
C VAL A 170 -0.15 -7.26 -5.65
N ILE A 171 -1.15 -7.80 -4.92
CA ILE A 171 -2.13 -8.76 -5.42
C ILE A 171 -3.45 -8.02 -5.74
N ASP A 172 -4.12 -8.39 -6.83
CA ASP A 172 -5.45 -7.88 -7.14
C ASP A 172 -6.53 -8.48 -6.22
N THR A 173 -7.73 -7.91 -6.25
CA THR A 173 -8.83 -8.30 -5.36
C THR A 173 -9.20 -9.79 -5.47
N THR A 174 -9.22 -10.34 -6.68
CA THR A 174 -9.52 -11.78 -6.89
C THR A 174 -8.42 -12.67 -6.35
N GLY A 175 -7.16 -12.33 -6.60
CA GLY A 175 -6.01 -13.06 -6.09
C GLY A 175 -5.88 -12.99 -4.57
N ARG A 176 -6.37 -11.91 -3.94
CA ARG A 176 -6.38 -11.74 -2.48
C ARG A 176 -7.26 -12.76 -1.78
N ASP A 177 -8.45 -13.00 -2.29
CA ASP A 177 -9.38 -14.00 -1.73
C ASP A 177 -8.82 -15.42 -1.86
N GLU A 178 -8.15 -15.73 -2.98
CA GLU A 178 -7.46 -17.00 -3.17
C GLU A 178 -6.30 -17.17 -2.19
N PHE A 179 -5.53 -16.10 -1.99
CA PHE A 179 -4.42 -16.08 -1.05
C PHE A 179 -4.87 -16.36 0.39
N TYR A 180 -5.90 -15.67 0.87
CA TYR A 180 -6.38 -15.87 2.24
C TYR A 180 -7.10 -17.20 2.44
N ARG A 181 -7.71 -17.79 1.40
CA ARG A 181 -8.16 -19.19 1.47
C ARG A 181 -7.01 -20.17 1.67
N LEU A 182 -5.88 -19.93 1.00
CA LEU A 182 -4.65 -20.71 1.22
C LEU A 182 -4.15 -20.56 2.66
N VAL A 183 -4.12 -19.35 3.20
CA VAL A 183 -3.76 -19.09 4.60
C VAL A 183 -4.67 -19.85 5.58
N SER A 184 -5.98 -19.88 5.31
CA SER A 184 -6.95 -20.65 6.10
C SER A 184 -6.62 -22.15 6.12
N THR A 185 -6.38 -22.72 4.94
CA THR A 185 -6.01 -24.15 4.80
C THR A 185 -4.74 -24.48 5.60
N MET A 186 -3.73 -23.61 5.54
CA MET A 186 -2.48 -23.80 6.30
C MET A 186 -2.72 -23.76 7.82
N ALA A 187 -3.58 -22.86 8.28
CA ALA A 187 -3.93 -22.79 9.69
C ALA A 187 -4.68 -24.05 10.15
N GLU A 188 -5.62 -24.55 9.35
CA GLU A 188 -6.34 -25.80 9.59
C GLU A 188 -5.40 -27.02 9.65
N GLU A 189 -4.33 -27.03 8.86
CA GLU A 189 -3.26 -28.02 8.88
C GLU A 189 -2.29 -27.90 10.07
N GLY A 190 -2.48 -26.88 10.92
CA GLY A 190 -1.74 -26.68 12.17
C GLY A 190 -0.56 -25.71 12.07
N THR A 191 -0.39 -24.98 10.97
CA THR A 191 0.57 -23.87 10.89
C THR A 191 -0.01 -22.66 11.60
N GLY A 192 0.73 -22.07 12.56
CA GLY A 192 0.35 -20.78 13.12
C GLY A 192 0.57 -19.66 12.09
N VAL A 193 -0.28 -18.65 12.06
CA VAL A 193 -0.15 -17.52 11.13
C VAL A 193 -0.23 -16.19 11.87
N ILE A 194 0.75 -15.31 11.66
CA ILE A 194 0.67 -13.90 12.05
C ILE A 194 0.57 -13.09 10.76
N VAL A 195 -0.45 -12.24 10.66
CA VAL A 195 -0.69 -11.41 9.49
C VAL A 195 -0.77 -9.92 9.86
N ILE A 196 -0.05 -9.11 9.10
CA ILE A 196 -0.19 -7.66 9.05
C ILE A 196 -0.73 -7.33 7.67
N ASP A 197 -1.85 -6.63 7.57
CA ASP A 197 -2.34 -6.12 6.28
C ASP A 197 -3.14 -4.83 6.53
N HIS A 198 -3.24 -4.00 5.48
CA HIS A 198 -4.03 -2.76 5.51
C HIS A 198 -5.53 -3.02 5.31
N ASP A 199 -5.91 -4.13 4.72
CA ASP A 199 -7.31 -4.55 4.51
C ASP A 199 -7.49 -5.98 5.00
N LEU A 200 -7.99 -6.13 6.21
CA LEU A 200 -8.22 -7.43 6.84
C LEU A 200 -9.61 -8.01 6.55
N ASP A 201 -10.50 -7.31 5.83
CA ASP A 201 -11.84 -7.85 5.52
C ASP A 201 -11.80 -9.26 4.90
N PRO A 202 -10.88 -9.57 3.95
CA PRO A 202 -10.80 -10.91 3.36
C PRO A 202 -10.32 -11.99 4.32
N VAL A 203 -9.46 -11.66 5.30
CA VAL A 203 -8.90 -12.64 6.24
C VAL A 203 -9.68 -12.69 7.56
N LEU A 204 -10.47 -11.66 7.87
CA LEU A 204 -11.20 -11.53 9.13
C LEU A 204 -12.05 -12.77 9.50
N PRO A 205 -12.71 -13.47 8.53
CA PRO A 205 -13.46 -14.68 8.86
C PRO A 205 -12.63 -15.83 9.47
N VAL A 206 -11.31 -15.83 9.25
CA VAL A 206 -10.40 -16.88 9.72
C VAL A 206 -9.43 -16.39 10.80
N VAL A 207 -9.52 -15.11 11.19
CA VAL A 207 -8.74 -14.55 12.30
C VAL A 207 -9.30 -15.00 13.63
N ASP A 208 -8.48 -15.66 14.42
CA ASP A 208 -8.82 -16.09 15.78
C ASP A 208 -8.54 -15.00 16.82
N GLN A 209 -7.50 -14.19 16.60
CA GLN A 209 -7.01 -13.22 17.57
C GLN A 209 -6.52 -11.95 16.86
N VAL A 210 -6.74 -10.81 17.49
CA VAL A 210 -6.23 -9.51 17.03
C VAL A 210 -5.36 -8.91 18.15
N LEU A 211 -4.14 -8.50 17.79
CA LEU A 211 -3.28 -7.65 18.59
C LEU A 211 -3.36 -6.22 18.02
N ALA A 212 -3.84 -5.27 18.80
CA ALA A 212 -3.89 -3.86 18.45
C ALA A 212 -2.77 -3.09 19.18
N LEU A 213 -1.97 -2.34 18.39
CA LEU A 213 -0.89 -1.50 18.88
C LEU A 213 -1.24 -0.01 18.73
N ASP A 214 -0.81 0.80 19.70
CA ASP A 214 -0.85 2.26 19.59
C ASP A 214 0.32 2.82 18.77
N ALA A 215 0.38 4.14 18.57
CA ALA A 215 1.45 4.81 17.83
C ALA A 215 2.84 4.68 18.48
N ARG A 216 2.92 4.21 19.72
CA ARG A 216 4.17 4.00 20.49
C ARG A 216 4.55 2.53 20.62
N GLY A 217 3.90 1.65 19.87
CA GLY A 217 4.15 0.22 19.93
C GLY A 217 3.69 -0.48 21.20
N ARG A 218 2.71 0.09 21.92
CA ARG A 218 2.10 -0.49 23.11
C ARG A 218 0.84 -1.24 22.75
N THR A 219 0.56 -2.31 23.49
CA THR A 219 -0.68 -3.05 23.32
C THR A 219 -1.87 -2.24 23.82
N ILE A 220 -2.81 -1.91 22.90
CA ILE A 220 -4.12 -1.37 23.23
C ILE A 220 -5.05 -2.50 23.67
N ALA A 221 -5.11 -3.55 22.84
CA ALA A 221 -5.99 -4.68 23.05
C ALA A 221 -5.42 -5.96 22.46
N LEU A 222 -5.73 -7.09 23.10
CA LEU A 222 -5.45 -8.43 22.63
C LEU A 222 -6.67 -9.29 22.92
N GLY A 223 -7.30 -9.86 21.90
CA GLY A 223 -8.51 -10.66 22.06
C GLY A 223 -9.05 -11.15 20.74
N THR A 224 -10.25 -11.71 20.76
CA THR A 224 -10.96 -12.07 19.52
C THR A 224 -11.25 -10.83 18.69
N PRO A 225 -11.42 -10.96 17.34
CA PRO A 225 -11.77 -9.83 16.50
C PRO A 225 -12.98 -9.04 17.06
N ARG A 226 -13.97 -9.74 17.57
CA ARG A 226 -15.18 -9.12 18.13
C ARG A 226 -14.85 -8.28 19.36
N GLU A 227 -14.14 -8.82 20.33
CA GLU A 227 -13.75 -8.10 21.54
C GLU A 227 -12.96 -6.83 21.20
N VAL A 228 -11.98 -6.94 20.32
CA VAL A 228 -11.10 -5.81 19.95
C VAL A 228 -11.86 -4.75 19.18
N PHE A 229 -12.53 -5.10 18.09
CA PHE A 229 -13.17 -4.11 17.22
C PHE A 229 -14.46 -3.49 17.79
N THR A 230 -15.13 -4.16 18.75
CA THR A 230 -16.32 -3.59 19.38
C THR A 230 -16.00 -2.93 20.72
N GLY A 231 -15.11 -3.54 21.51
CA GLY A 231 -14.73 -3.04 22.84
C GLY A 231 -13.84 -1.80 22.82
N HIS A 232 -12.95 -1.71 21.81
CA HIS A 232 -11.97 -0.62 21.68
C HIS A 232 -12.22 0.26 20.43
N ARG A 233 -13.46 0.26 19.92
CA ARG A 233 -13.81 0.93 18.67
C ARG A 233 -13.40 2.39 18.63
N GLU A 234 -13.77 3.16 19.66
CA GLU A 234 -13.50 4.63 19.69
C GLU A 234 -12.00 4.92 19.73
N GLU A 235 -11.25 4.13 20.48
CA GLU A 235 -9.80 4.26 20.59
C GLU A 235 -9.10 3.93 19.27
N LEU A 236 -9.50 2.83 18.60
CA LEU A 236 -8.95 2.41 17.31
C LEU A 236 -9.29 3.41 16.19
N GLU A 237 -10.54 3.92 16.15
CA GLU A 237 -10.94 4.95 15.19
C GLU A 237 -10.17 6.27 15.41
N ALA A 238 -9.91 6.66 16.67
CA ALA A 238 -9.19 7.90 17.01
C ALA A 238 -7.74 7.89 16.53
N ILE A 239 -7.07 6.73 16.56
CA ILE A 239 -5.68 6.58 16.09
C ILE A 239 -5.58 6.20 14.59
N GLY A 240 -6.71 6.14 13.89
CA GLY A 240 -6.75 5.88 12.45
C GLY A 240 -6.45 4.44 12.04
N VAL A 241 -6.67 3.48 12.92
CA VAL A 241 -6.52 2.06 12.62
C VAL A 241 -7.64 1.60 11.70
N TRP A 242 -7.30 0.67 10.82
CA TRP A 242 -8.28 0.01 9.97
C TRP A 242 -9.41 -0.64 10.78
N MET A 243 -10.64 -0.45 10.32
CA MET A 243 -11.84 -1.01 10.91
C MET A 243 -12.61 -1.86 9.88
N PRO A 244 -13.21 -2.99 10.28
CA PRO A 244 -14.03 -3.81 9.38
C PRO A 244 -15.11 -3.00 8.66
N ARG A 245 -15.27 -3.24 7.34
CA ARG A 245 -16.24 -2.52 6.50
C ARG A 245 -17.68 -2.66 7.01
N ALA A 246 -18.01 -3.82 7.56
CA ALA A 246 -19.32 -4.07 8.15
C ALA A 246 -19.61 -3.10 9.31
N LEU A 247 -18.63 -2.89 10.20
CA LEU A 247 -18.78 -1.95 11.32
C LEU A 247 -18.89 -0.49 10.88
N ARG A 248 -18.26 -0.12 9.77
CA ARG A 248 -18.34 1.25 9.25
C ARG A 248 -19.71 1.56 8.62
N ARG A 249 -20.39 0.56 8.03
CA ARG A 249 -21.63 0.73 7.28
C ARG A 249 -22.90 0.55 8.10
N VAL A 250 -22.82 -0.19 9.20
CA VAL A 250 -23.98 -0.42 10.07
C VAL A 250 -23.95 0.62 11.20
N PRO A 251 -25.00 1.46 11.34
CA PRO A 251 -25.14 2.34 12.49
C PRO A 251 -25.11 1.51 13.78
N ARG A 252 -24.60 2.09 14.88
CA ARG A 252 -24.51 1.40 16.18
C ARG A 252 -25.88 0.78 16.54
N PRO A 253 -26.03 -0.55 16.54
CA PRO A 253 -27.30 -1.15 16.89
C PRO A 253 -27.51 -1.04 18.39
N THR A 254 -28.66 -0.53 18.79
CA THR A 254 -29.11 -0.60 20.18
C THR A 254 -29.60 -2.01 20.44
N GLY A 255 -28.77 -2.84 21.09
CA GLY A 255 -29.19 -4.13 21.65
C GLY A 255 -28.85 -5.41 20.87
N ALA A 256 -28.23 -5.33 19.69
CA ALA A 256 -27.72 -6.50 18.96
C ALA A 256 -26.19 -6.43 18.84
N GLU A 257 -25.54 -7.60 18.76
CA GLU A 257 -24.09 -7.65 18.46
C GLU A 257 -23.82 -7.09 17.05
N PRO A 258 -22.88 -6.14 16.90
CA PRO A 258 -22.58 -5.58 15.59
C PRO A 258 -21.89 -6.61 14.69
N PRO A 259 -22.22 -6.66 13.38
CA PRO A 259 -21.59 -7.57 12.45
C PRO A 259 -20.13 -7.18 12.22
N LEU A 260 -19.23 -8.13 12.18
CA LEU A 260 -17.82 -7.91 11.87
C LEU A 260 -17.48 -8.12 10.40
N THR A 261 -18.17 -9.06 9.74
CA THR A 261 -17.94 -9.38 8.35
C THR A 261 -19.08 -8.86 7.47
N CYS A 262 -18.79 -8.63 6.19
CA CYS A 262 -19.83 -8.26 5.23
C CYS A 262 -20.90 -9.35 5.11
N ALA A 263 -20.54 -10.64 5.26
CA ALA A 263 -21.46 -11.75 5.26
C ALA A 263 -22.42 -11.70 6.46
N GLU A 264 -21.93 -11.45 7.70
CA GLU A 264 -22.76 -11.26 8.89
C GLU A 264 -23.70 -10.06 8.76
N ALA A 265 -23.25 -9.00 8.07
CA ALA A 265 -24.05 -7.79 7.82
C ALA A 265 -25.08 -7.98 6.69
N GLY A 266 -25.07 -9.10 5.98
CA GLY A 266 -25.87 -9.30 4.77
C GLY A 266 -25.46 -8.36 3.62
N ILE A 267 -24.24 -7.82 3.66
CA ILE A 267 -23.70 -6.92 2.65
C ILE A 267 -23.03 -7.76 1.57
N THR A 268 -23.61 -7.79 0.39
CA THR A 268 -22.94 -8.29 -0.79
C THR A 268 -22.10 -7.15 -1.34
N LEU A 269 -20.77 -7.35 -1.39
CA LEU A 269 -19.88 -6.39 -2.05
C LEU A 269 -20.02 -6.61 -3.55
N PRO A 270 -20.47 -5.60 -4.31
CA PRO A 270 -20.56 -5.75 -5.76
C PRO A 270 -19.16 -5.92 -6.35
N VAL A 271 -19.01 -6.86 -7.27
CA VAL A 271 -17.83 -6.92 -8.12
C VAL A 271 -17.96 -5.77 -9.11
N LEU A 272 -17.26 -4.68 -8.85
CA LEU A 272 -17.36 -3.47 -9.66
C LEU A 272 -16.25 -3.45 -10.70
N ALA A 273 -16.63 -3.17 -11.95
CA ALA A 273 -15.73 -2.69 -12.97
C ALA A 273 -16.09 -1.24 -13.28
N ASN A 274 -15.08 -0.39 -13.39
CA ASN A 274 -15.28 0.99 -13.78
C ASN A 274 -15.00 1.13 -15.28
N LEU A 275 -15.96 1.59 -16.02
CA LEU A 275 -15.80 1.98 -17.40
C LEU A 275 -15.66 3.51 -17.44
N CYS A 276 -14.47 3.98 -17.83
CA CYS A 276 -14.27 5.40 -18.13
C CYS A 276 -14.70 5.66 -19.56
N SER A 277 -15.74 6.45 -19.76
CA SER A 277 -16.16 6.96 -21.06
C SER A 277 -15.92 8.48 -21.12
N PRO A 278 -15.91 9.10 -22.32
CA PRO A 278 -15.83 10.56 -22.46
C PRO A 278 -16.93 11.31 -21.69
N ASP A 279 -18.03 10.65 -21.40
CA ASP A 279 -19.21 11.21 -20.72
C ASP A 279 -19.19 11.03 -19.20
N GLY A 280 -18.13 10.43 -18.64
CA GLY A 280 -17.95 10.21 -17.21
C GLY A 280 -17.57 8.78 -16.83
N VAL A 281 -17.44 8.56 -15.50
CA VAL A 281 -17.16 7.24 -14.95
C VAL A 281 -18.48 6.50 -14.75
N ARG A 282 -18.60 5.34 -15.40
CA ARG A 282 -19.73 4.42 -15.21
C ARG A 282 -19.29 3.26 -14.35
N TYR A 283 -20.09 2.92 -13.37
CA TYR A 283 -19.86 1.77 -12.52
C TYR A 283 -20.65 0.59 -13.06
N LEU A 284 -19.97 -0.53 -13.27
CA LEU A 284 -20.58 -1.78 -13.70
C LEU A 284 -20.55 -2.76 -12.54
N GLU A 285 -21.67 -3.37 -12.25
CA GLU A 285 -21.81 -4.46 -11.28
C GLU A 285 -21.95 -5.78 -12.04
N ARG A 286 -21.27 -6.82 -11.58
CA ARG A 286 -21.39 -8.16 -12.15
C ARG A 286 -22.55 -8.89 -11.49
N GLY A 287 -23.64 -9.07 -12.24
CA GLY A 287 -24.76 -9.96 -11.90
C GLY A 287 -24.56 -11.37 -12.45
N GLU A 288 -25.54 -12.26 -12.20
CA GLU A 288 -25.55 -13.64 -12.71
C GLU A 288 -25.58 -13.68 -14.25
N ASP A 289 -26.22 -12.69 -14.88
CA ASP A 289 -26.40 -12.58 -16.34
C ASP A 289 -25.32 -11.73 -17.03
N GLY A 290 -24.30 -11.24 -16.32
CA GLY A 290 -23.24 -10.40 -16.88
C GLY A 290 -23.04 -9.06 -16.18
N TRP A 291 -22.42 -8.10 -16.88
CA TRP A 291 -22.15 -6.78 -16.34
C TRP A 291 -23.31 -5.81 -16.59
N HIS A 292 -23.82 -5.20 -15.54
CA HIS A 292 -24.90 -4.21 -15.57
C HIS A 292 -24.41 -2.85 -15.07
N GLU A 293 -24.89 -1.78 -15.69
CA GLU A 293 -24.61 -0.42 -15.21
C GLU A 293 -25.38 -0.18 -13.89
N THR A 294 -24.66 0.22 -12.84
CA THR A 294 -25.25 0.57 -11.56
C THR A 294 -25.25 2.08 -11.36
N ALA A 295 -26.29 2.61 -10.74
CA ALA A 295 -26.32 4.01 -10.32
C ALA A 295 -25.19 4.26 -9.33
N ALA A 296 -24.58 5.46 -9.39
CA ALA A 296 -23.44 5.85 -8.57
C ALA A 296 -23.57 5.32 -7.14
N ILE A 297 -22.59 4.51 -6.74
CA ILE A 297 -22.47 4.11 -5.33
C ILE A 297 -22.21 5.40 -4.58
N ASP A 298 -23.01 5.68 -3.54
CA ASP A 298 -22.72 6.74 -2.60
C ASP A 298 -21.30 6.52 -2.04
N THR A 299 -20.33 7.14 -2.69
CA THR A 299 -18.99 7.25 -2.14
C THR A 299 -19.16 8.03 -0.87
N VAL A 300 -18.96 7.36 0.27
CA VAL A 300 -18.84 8.04 1.56
C VAL A 300 -17.71 9.05 1.37
N THR A 301 -18.11 10.30 1.17
CA THR A 301 -17.17 11.43 1.20
C THR A 301 -16.45 11.33 2.54
N PRO A 302 -15.13 11.16 2.59
CA PRO A 302 -14.43 11.19 3.86
C PRO A 302 -14.78 12.53 4.49
N ALA A 303 -15.36 12.49 5.69
CA ALA A 303 -15.69 13.69 6.43
C ALA A 303 -14.45 14.57 6.45
N ALA A 304 -14.54 15.76 5.86
CA ALA A 304 -13.47 16.73 5.86
C ALA A 304 -13.06 16.92 7.31
N ARG A 305 -11.80 16.64 7.63
CA ARG A 305 -11.24 16.96 8.93
C ARG A 305 -11.52 18.44 9.17
N PRO A 306 -12.14 18.85 10.30
CA PRO A 306 -12.25 20.25 10.61
C PRO A 306 -10.82 20.77 10.78
N VAL A 307 -10.43 21.67 9.91
CA VAL A 307 -9.23 22.49 10.09
C VAL A 307 -9.50 23.26 11.37
N GLY A 308 -8.80 22.95 12.42
CA GLY A 308 -8.85 23.63 13.69
C GLY A 308 -8.44 25.09 13.49
N THR A 309 -9.43 25.96 13.36
CA THR A 309 -9.21 27.41 13.56
C THR A 309 -8.99 27.61 15.03
N GLY A 310 -7.73 27.81 15.40
CA GLY A 310 -7.36 28.32 16.70
C GLY A 310 -8.04 29.69 16.91
N ALA A 311 -9.04 29.69 17.77
CA ALA A 311 -9.63 30.90 18.28
C ALA A 311 -8.84 31.31 19.52
N ASP A 312 -8.09 32.39 19.40
CA ASP A 312 -7.74 33.19 20.57
C ASP A 312 -8.45 34.55 20.48
N GLY A 313 -9.17 34.83 21.53
CA GLY A 313 -10.01 36.00 21.69
C GLY A 313 -9.23 37.25 22.07
N GLY A 314 -9.79 38.35 21.75
CA GLY A 314 -9.35 39.69 22.24
C GLY A 314 -10.20 40.80 21.67
N ALA A 315 -10.96 41.37 22.52
CA ALA A 315 -12.03 42.32 22.29
C ALA A 315 -11.58 43.74 21.89
N SER A 316 -12.57 44.44 21.34
CA SER A 316 -12.90 45.87 21.46
C SER A 316 -12.31 46.89 20.49
N GLY A 317 -13.25 47.60 19.86
CA GLY A 317 -13.18 49.07 19.77
C GLY A 317 -13.10 49.68 18.38
N GLY A 318 -14.22 50.04 17.80
CA GLY A 318 -14.59 51.43 17.49
C GLY A 318 -14.02 52.13 16.25
N ALA A 319 -14.96 52.43 15.37
CA ALA A 319 -15.21 53.71 14.69
C ALA A 319 -14.41 54.16 13.47
N SER A 320 -15.21 54.45 12.45
CA SER A 320 -15.21 55.57 11.49
C SER A 320 -14.19 55.65 10.36
N ALA A 321 -14.77 55.65 9.16
CA ALA A 321 -14.24 56.28 7.94
C ALA A 321 -14.15 57.83 8.11
N PRO A 322 -13.49 58.63 7.28
CA PRO A 322 -13.87 58.81 5.88
C PRO A 322 -12.74 59.19 4.85
N ASP A 323 -13.17 59.17 3.61
CA ASP A 323 -12.88 60.05 2.46
C ASP A 323 -11.44 60.50 2.08
N GLY A 324 -11.22 60.41 0.73
CA GLY A 324 -10.57 61.54 0.04
C GLY A 324 -9.49 61.23 -0.95
N GLY A 325 -9.77 61.39 -2.24
CA GLY A 325 -8.87 62.05 -3.17
C GLY A 325 -8.12 61.26 -4.22
N ALA A 326 -8.67 61.26 -5.43
CA ALA A 326 -7.86 61.27 -6.66
C ALA A 326 -7.27 62.69 -6.86
N PRO A 327 -6.26 62.96 -7.74
CA PRO A 327 -6.46 62.91 -9.17
C PRO A 327 -5.21 62.66 -10.07
N ASP A 328 -5.52 62.37 -11.33
CA ASP A 328 -4.94 62.86 -12.63
C ASP A 328 -3.51 62.52 -13.07
N GLY A 329 -3.48 62.05 -14.34
CA GLY A 329 -2.53 62.58 -15.31
C GLY A 329 -1.94 61.61 -16.33
N GLY A 330 -2.47 61.60 -17.57
CA GLY A 330 -1.67 61.53 -18.76
C GLY A 330 -1.75 60.28 -19.67
N ALA A 331 -2.63 60.34 -20.64
CA ALA A 331 -2.47 59.64 -21.94
C ALA A 331 -1.59 60.53 -22.86
N PRO A 332 -1.14 60.07 -24.07
CA PRO A 332 -2.03 59.64 -25.14
C PRO A 332 -1.48 58.62 -26.21
N ASP A 333 -2.44 58.15 -27.02
CA ASP A 333 -2.45 57.78 -28.46
C ASP A 333 -1.65 56.59 -28.95
N GLY A 334 -2.17 55.74 -29.78
CA GLY A 334 -3.24 55.71 -30.77
C GLY A 334 -3.21 54.39 -31.53
N GLY A 335 -4.35 53.99 -32.08
CA GLY A 335 -4.39 53.07 -33.23
C GLY A 335 -5.48 52.01 -33.21
N THR A 336 -6.65 52.39 -33.51
CA THR A 336 -7.76 51.79 -34.32
C THR A 336 -7.75 50.33 -34.71
N GLY A 337 -8.85 49.63 -34.41
CA GLY A 337 -9.32 48.44 -35.11
C GLY A 337 -10.45 47.74 -34.37
N GLY A 338 -11.69 48.02 -34.74
CA GLY A 338 -12.91 47.57 -34.05
C GLY A 338 -13.26 46.09 -34.27
N GLY A 339 -14.08 45.61 -33.33
CA GLY A 339 -14.73 44.30 -33.43
C GLY A 339 -15.46 44.00 -32.12
N THR A 340 -16.73 44.34 -32.09
CA THR A 340 -17.73 44.10 -31.07
C THR A 340 -17.91 42.64 -30.77
N GLY A 341 -18.01 42.26 -29.48
CA GLY A 341 -18.47 40.96 -29.05
C GLY A 341 -18.30 40.76 -27.55
N GLU A 342 -19.29 41.24 -26.75
CA GLU A 342 -19.41 40.91 -25.36
C GLU A 342 -19.59 39.40 -25.17
N GLY A 343 -18.84 38.85 -24.24
CA GLY A 343 -18.97 37.48 -23.79
C GLY A 343 -18.09 37.26 -22.59
N THR A 344 -18.58 37.61 -21.39
CA THR A 344 -18.02 37.22 -20.11
C THR A 344 -18.17 35.70 -19.96
N GLY A 345 -17.26 34.93 -20.60
CA GLY A 345 -17.12 33.50 -20.41
C GLY A 345 -15.88 33.23 -19.58
N ALA A 346 -16.03 32.43 -18.54
CA ALA A 346 -14.91 31.85 -17.81
C ALA A 346 -13.88 31.25 -18.80
N PRO A 347 -12.57 31.25 -18.49
CA PRO A 347 -11.56 30.77 -19.43
C PRO A 347 -11.89 29.33 -19.83
N GLY A 348 -12.17 29.14 -21.12
CA GLY A 348 -12.60 27.88 -21.71
C GLY A 348 -11.60 26.78 -21.43
N ARG A 349 -12.12 25.65 -20.97
CA ARG A 349 -11.45 24.35 -20.81
C ARG A 349 -11.12 23.67 -22.14
N ASP A 350 -10.86 24.45 -23.20
CA ASP A 350 -10.61 23.94 -24.55
C ASP A 350 -9.11 23.78 -24.79
N GLY A 351 -8.63 22.54 -24.61
CA GLY A 351 -7.32 22.08 -24.99
C GLY A 351 -6.97 20.80 -24.26
N ALA A 352 -7.15 19.65 -24.90
CA ALA A 352 -6.68 18.38 -24.34
C ALA A 352 -5.18 18.49 -24.04
N ARG A 353 -4.79 18.36 -22.75
CA ARG A 353 -3.39 18.38 -22.35
C ARG A 353 -2.69 17.06 -22.60
N VAL A 354 -3.44 15.95 -22.65
CA VAL A 354 -2.97 14.63 -23.05
C VAL A 354 -3.91 14.08 -24.11
N GLU A 355 -3.36 13.67 -25.25
CA GLU A 355 -4.10 13.03 -26.32
C GLU A 355 -3.38 11.73 -26.70
N LEU A 356 -4.05 10.60 -26.49
CA LEU A 356 -3.59 9.27 -26.85
C LEU A 356 -4.59 8.66 -27.82
N VAL A 357 -4.11 8.14 -28.95
CA VAL A 357 -4.89 7.41 -29.93
C VAL A 357 -4.15 6.14 -30.29
N ASP A 358 -4.78 5.00 -29.99
CA ASP A 358 -4.25 3.65 -30.19
C ASP A 358 -2.84 3.48 -29.59
N MET A 359 -2.62 4.05 -28.42
CA MET A 359 -1.35 3.92 -27.71
C MET A 359 -1.25 2.55 -27.06
N GLU A 360 -0.22 1.81 -27.40
CA GLU A 360 0.09 0.50 -26.82
C GLU A 360 1.57 0.39 -26.46
N VAL A 361 1.88 -0.51 -25.55
CA VAL A 361 3.23 -1.00 -25.28
C VAL A 361 3.30 -2.42 -25.82
N PRO A 362 4.05 -2.68 -26.91
CA PRO A 362 4.05 -3.97 -27.57
C PRO A 362 4.34 -5.14 -26.61
N GLY A 363 3.45 -6.13 -26.58
CA GLY A 363 3.55 -7.30 -25.73
C GLY A 363 3.28 -7.06 -24.23
N ARG A 364 2.91 -5.82 -23.81
CA ARG A 364 2.69 -5.45 -22.41
C ARG A 364 1.37 -4.75 -22.11
N SER A 365 0.79 -4.04 -23.06
CA SER A 365 -0.53 -3.41 -22.89
C SER A 365 -1.34 -3.48 -24.16
N PRO A 366 -2.68 -3.53 -24.05
CA PRO A 366 -3.55 -3.30 -25.21
C PRO A 366 -3.47 -1.85 -25.69
N ALA A 367 -3.97 -1.57 -26.88
CA ALA A 367 -4.12 -0.23 -27.40
C ALA A 367 -5.17 0.55 -26.60
N VAL A 368 -4.82 1.77 -26.18
CA VAL A 368 -5.68 2.66 -25.40
C VAL A 368 -5.79 4.02 -26.08
N SER A 369 -7.01 4.52 -26.20
CA SER A 369 -7.28 5.88 -26.67
C SER A 369 -7.96 6.69 -25.57
N MET A 370 -7.42 7.89 -25.26
CA MET A 370 -7.99 8.79 -24.26
C MET A 370 -7.60 10.25 -24.53
N ARG A 371 -8.38 11.16 -23.98
CA ARG A 371 -8.08 12.59 -23.94
C ARG A 371 -8.27 13.09 -22.53
N LEU A 372 -7.30 13.89 -22.02
CA LEU A 372 -7.35 14.48 -20.69
C LEU A 372 -7.24 16.00 -20.81
N GLY A 373 -8.14 16.69 -20.16
CA GLY A 373 -8.11 18.14 -20.01
C GLY A 373 -7.20 18.60 -18.88
N GLY A 374 -7.04 19.92 -18.76
CA GLY A 374 -6.34 20.49 -17.61
C GLY A 374 -7.15 20.36 -16.32
N GLY A 375 -6.53 19.90 -15.23
CA GLY A 375 -7.17 19.75 -13.92
C GLY A 375 -8.02 18.49 -13.76
N GLU A 376 -8.01 17.58 -14.71
CA GLU A 376 -8.69 16.28 -14.59
C GLU A 376 -7.84 15.27 -13.82
N LEU A 377 -8.49 14.56 -12.90
CA LEU A 377 -7.94 13.39 -12.23
C LEU A 377 -8.54 12.12 -12.83
N VAL A 378 -7.69 11.27 -13.39
CA VAL A 378 -8.12 10.04 -14.06
C VAL A 378 -7.49 8.83 -13.37
N ALA A 379 -8.34 7.86 -12.99
CA ALA A 379 -7.90 6.58 -12.47
C ALA A 379 -7.81 5.54 -13.58
N LEU A 380 -6.63 4.91 -13.73
CA LEU A 380 -6.43 3.79 -14.65
C LEU A 380 -6.66 2.48 -13.88
N VAL A 381 -7.77 1.82 -14.12
CA VAL A 381 -8.18 0.59 -13.42
C VAL A 381 -8.14 -0.64 -14.32
N GLY A 382 -7.98 -1.81 -13.73
CA GLY A 382 -7.93 -3.09 -14.44
C GLY A 382 -7.16 -4.15 -13.64
N PRO A 383 -7.24 -5.43 -14.02
CA PRO A 383 -6.56 -6.52 -13.33
C PRO A 383 -5.03 -6.36 -13.39
N ASN A 384 -4.33 -7.07 -12.51
CA ASN A 384 -2.87 -7.14 -12.57
C ASN A 384 -2.44 -7.80 -13.88
N GLY A 385 -1.34 -7.29 -14.47
CA GLY A 385 -0.90 -7.72 -15.78
C GLY A 385 -1.61 -7.06 -16.97
N ALA A 386 -2.66 -6.26 -16.77
CA ALA A 386 -3.35 -5.54 -17.86
C ALA A 386 -2.52 -4.44 -18.55
N GLY A 387 -1.28 -4.21 -18.10
CA GLY A 387 -0.38 -3.24 -18.72
C GLY A 387 -0.52 -1.79 -18.23
N LYS A 388 -1.25 -1.55 -17.11
CA LYS A 388 -1.45 -0.20 -16.53
C LYS A 388 -0.13 0.56 -16.31
N SER A 389 0.79 -0.05 -15.56
CA SER A 389 2.10 0.54 -15.27
C SER A 389 2.96 0.69 -16.53
N SER A 390 2.86 -0.26 -17.48
CA SER A 390 3.55 -0.16 -18.76
C SER A 390 3.06 1.03 -19.58
N LEU A 391 1.75 1.27 -19.61
CA LEU A 391 1.14 2.41 -20.29
C LEU A 391 1.60 3.74 -19.66
N LEU A 392 1.57 3.85 -18.33
CA LEU A 392 2.06 5.05 -17.63
C LEU A 392 3.56 5.27 -17.82
N SER A 393 4.37 4.21 -17.79
CA SER A 393 5.82 4.29 -18.05
C SER A 393 6.11 4.72 -19.50
N ALA A 394 5.29 4.30 -20.46
CA ALA A 394 5.41 4.73 -21.85
C ALA A 394 5.03 6.21 -22.02
N LEU A 395 3.98 6.67 -21.35
CA LEU A 395 3.57 8.07 -21.32
C LEU A 395 4.67 8.96 -20.69
N ALA A 396 5.36 8.45 -19.67
CA ALA A 396 6.53 9.10 -19.07
C ALA A 396 7.80 9.05 -19.94
N GLY A 397 7.77 8.35 -21.07
CA GLY A 397 8.92 8.21 -21.96
C GLY A 397 9.99 7.22 -21.49
N LEU A 398 9.68 6.37 -20.51
CA LEU A 398 10.62 5.39 -19.94
C LEU A 398 10.74 4.12 -20.80
N VAL A 399 9.64 3.71 -21.44
CA VAL A 399 9.61 2.53 -22.34
C VAL A 399 9.10 2.91 -23.73
N PRO A 400 9.45 2.14 -24.76
CA PRO A 400 8.95 2.40 -26.11
C PRO A 400 7.44 2.16 -26.22
N LEU A 401 6.78 2.92 -27.08
CA LEU A 401 5.36 2.81 -27.37
C LEU A 401 5.10 2.80 -28.87
N THR A 402 3.95 2.27 -29.26
CA THR A 402 3.34 2.42 -30.59
C THR A 402 2.03 3.17 -30.42
N ALA A 403 1.75 4.15 -31.27
CA ALA A 403 0.51 4.92 -31.22
C ALA A 403 0.24 5.57 -32.56
N THR A 404 -1.04 5.71 -32.91
CA THR A 404 -1.45 6.61 -34.00
C THR A 404 -1.16 8.05 -33.61
N ARG A 405 -1.43 8.41 -32.36
CA ARG A 405 -1.07 9.71 -31.78
C ARG A 405 -0.83 9.56 -30.27
N ALA A 406 0.27 10.14 -29.79
CA ALA A 406 0.53 10.28 -28.36
C ALA A 406 1.17 11.65 -28.10
N ARG A 407 0.44 12.56 -27.47
CA ARG A 407 0.89 13.94 -27.19
C ARG A 407 0.60 14.34 -25.75
N VAL A 408 1.51 15.14 -25.19
CA VAL A 408 1.34 15.85 -23.93
C VAL A 408 1.67 17.32 -24.20
N HIS A 409 0.76 18.24 -23.89
CA HIS A 409 0.88 19.68 -24.22
C HIS A 409 1.37 19.91 -25.66
N ASP A 410 0.71 19.29 -26.65
CA ASP A 410 1.03 19.33 -28.08
C ASP A 410 2.40 18.76 -28.48
N ARG A 411 3.19 18.26 -27.50
CA ARG A 411 4.48 17.63 -27.76
C ARG A 411 4.31 16.12 -27.87
N GLN A 412 4.93 15.51 -28.89
CA GLN A 412 4.86 14.06 -29.09
C GLN A 412 5.63 13.33 -27.99
N VAL A 413 4.97 12.32 -27.39
CA VAL A 413 5.60 11.39 -26.44
C VAL A 413 6.59 10.49 -27.18
N ARG A 414 7.81 10.43 -26.72
CA ARG A 414 8.90 9.58 -27.24
C ARG A 414 9.76 9.08 -26.10
N ARG A 415 10.35 7.91 -26.28
CA ARG A 415 11.30 7.36 -25.31
C ARG A 415 12.45 8.35 -25.05
N GLY A 416 12.81 8.54 -23.80
CA GLY A 416 13.86 9.48 -23.35
C GLY A 416 13.43 10.95 -23.36
N ARG A 417 12.15 11.25 -23.64
CA ARG A 417 11.60 12.60 -23.53
C ARG A 417 10.62 12.68 -22.38
N HIS A 418 11.02 13.31 -21.29
CA HIS A 418 10.21 13.46 -20.09
C HIS A 418 9.27 14.66 -20.23
N LEU A 419 7.99 14.40 -20.51
CA LEU A 419 6.94 15.41 -20.66
C LEU A 419 5.99 15.43 -19.45
N VAL A 420 6.03 14.40 -18.60
CA VAL A 420 5.20 14.24 -17.41
C VAL A 420 6.06 13.86 -16.23
N GLY A 421 5.67 14.26 -15.02
CA GLY A 421 6.19 13.71 -13.79
C GLY A 421 5.71 12.25 -13.62
N TYR A 422 6.56 11.40 -13.09
CA TYR A 422 6.25 10.00 -12.86
C TYR A 422 6.66 9.59 -11.46
N VAL A 423 5.74 9.01 -10.71
CA VAL A 423 6.02 8.43 -9.39
C VAL A 423 5.95 6.92 -9.53
N PHE A 424 7.05 6.24 -9.20
CA PHE A 424 7.11 4.77 -9.26
C PHE A 424 6.28 4.14 -8.13
N GLN A 425 5.83 2.92 -8.36
CA GLN A 425 5.12 2.13 -7.35
C GLN A 425 6.00 1.86 -6.13
N ASN A 426 7.29 1.58 -6.35
CA ASN A 426 8.30 1.52 -5.30
C ASN A 426 9.09 2.84 -5.29
N PRO A 427 8.92 3.71 -4.29
CA PRO A 427 9.60 4.99 -4.22
C PRO A 427 11.13 4.85 -4.08
N GLU A 428 11.63 3.75 -3.50
CA GLU A 428 13.06 3.51 -3.33
C GLU A 428 13.82 3.49 -4.66
N HIS A 429 13.16 3.08 -5.75
CA HIS A 429 13.75 3.07 -7.09
C HIS A 429 13.97 4.45 -7.70
N GLN A 430 13.49 5.52 -7.06
CA GLN A 430 13.64 6.89 -7.54
C GLN A 430 14.78 7.63 -6.88
N PHE A 431 15.17 7.22 -5.68
CA PHE A 431 16.17 7.95 -4.91
C PHE A 431 17.57 7.78 -5.51
N VAL A 432 18.19 8.91 -5.83
CA VAL A 432 19.54 8.99 -6.41
C VAL A 432 20.51 9.78 -5.54
N ALA A 433 19.99 10.54 -4.55
CA ALA A 433 20.80 11.34 -3.65
C ALA A 433 20.91 10.70 -2.25
N THR A 434 21.89 11.15 -1.50
CA THR A 434 22.19 10.63 -0.15
C THR A 434 21.42 11.34 0.97
N THR A 435 20.75 12.44 0.66
CA THR A 435 19.92 13.18 1.64
C THR A 435 18.60 13.61 1.01
N VAL A 436 17.57 13.79 1.84
CA VAL A 436 16.24 14.26 1.41
C VAL A 436 16.34 15.63 0.74
N GLY A 437 17.14 16.56 1.29
CA GLY A 437 17.32 17.88 0.69
C GLY A 437 18.01 17.81 -0.68
N ALA A 438 19.00 16.95 -0.82
CA ALA A 438 19.70 16.74 -2.10
C ALA A 438 18.80 16.08 -3.13
N GLU A 439 17.94 15.13 -2.72
CA GLU A 439 16.95 14.47 -3.59
C GLU A 439 15.95 15.47 -4.17
N LEU A 440 15.43 16.38 -3.37
CA LEU A 440 14.54 17.45 -3.82
C LEU A 440 15.24 18.46 -4.74
N ALA A 441 16.57 18.59 -4.66
CA ALA A 441 17.38 19.44 -5.52
C ALA A 441 17.71 18.79 -6.87
N VAL A 442 17.48 17.49 -7.03
CA VAL A 442 17.71 16.76 -8.29
C VAL A 442 16.87 17.40 -9.42
N GLY A 443 17.53 17.69 -10.54
CA GLY A 443 16.85 18.34 -11.67
C GLY A 443 16.93 19.87 -11.68
N GLY A 444 17.64 20.50 -10.71
CA GLY A 444 17.93 21.92 -10.70
C GLY A 444 16.86 22.77 -9.98
N THR A 445 16.18 22.18 -9.01
CA THR A 445 15.27 22.91 -8.11
C THR A 445 16.06 23.95 -7.30
N SER A 446 15.53 25.20 -7.20
CA SER A 446 16.20 26.23 -6.42
C SER A 446 16.18 25.92 -4.91
N PRO A 447 17.17 26.39 -4.14
CA PRO A 447 17.21 26.17 -2.70
C PRO A 447 15.95 26.63 -1.98
N GLU A 448 15.38 27.78 -2.39
CA GLU A 448 14.15 28.33 -1.80
C GLU A 448 12.97 27.38 -2.05
N ARG A 449 12.89 26.80 -3.24
CA ARG A 449 11.84 25.84 -3.59
C ARG A 449 12.02 24.51 -2.87
N VAL A 450 13.26 24.10 -2.59
CA VAL A 450 13.54 22.92 -1.76
C VAL A 450 13.03 23.16 -0.32
N ASP A 451 13.28 24.33 0.24
CA ASP A 451 12.83 24.68 1.58
C ASP A 451 11.31 24.72 1.68
N GLU A 452 10.62 25.32 0.69
CA GLU A 452 9.17 25.29 0.59
C GLU A 452 8.60 23.87 0.53
N LEU A 453 9.21 22.98 -0.24
CA LEU A 453 8.77 21.58 -0.35
C LEU A 453 8.99 20.82 0.95
N LEU A 454 10.13 21.01 1.62
CA LEU A 454 10.41 20.42 2.92
C LEU A 454 9.37 20.85 3.97
N GLU A 455 8.97 22.11 3.97
CA GLU A 455 7.92 22.61 4.87
C GLU A 455 6.55 22.04 4.49
N GLN A 456 6.18 22.10 3.21
CA GLN A 456 4.90 21.61 2.70
C GLN A 456 4.64 20.13 3.02
N PHE A 457 5.69 19.29 2.95
CA PHE A 457 5.60 17.85 3.21
C PHE A 457 6.04 17.47 4.63
N HIS A 458 6.27 18.42 5.52
CA HIS A 458 6.71 18.21 6.91
C HIS A 458 8.03 17.42 7.03
N LEU A 459 8.94 17.62 6.08
CA LEU A 459 10.23 16.93 5.99
C LEU A 459 11.41 17.80 6.45
N THR A 460 11.18 18.97 7.00
CA THR A 460 12.23 19.93 7.39
C THR A 460 13.24 19.32 8.37
N ALA A 461 12.77 18.54 9.34
CA ALA A 461 13.63 17.84 10.32
C ALA A 461 14.47 16.71 9.68
N HIS A 462 14.07 16.22 8.52
CA HIS A 462 14.72 15.11 7.82
C HIS A 462 15.60 15.55 6.65
N ARG A 463 15.84 16.86 6.49
CA ARG A 463 16.59 17.42 5.36
C ARG A 463 17.90 16.70 5.07
N ASP A 464 18.67 16.41 6.11
CA ASP A 464 20.03 15.82 6.03
C ASP A 464 20.01 14.30 6.24
N HIS A 465 18.86 13.70 6.47
CA HIS A 465 18.72 12.26 6.60
C HIS A 465 18.76 11.59 5.22
N HIS A 466 19.15 10.32 5.20
CA HIS A 466 19.07 9.52 3.98
C HIS A 466 17.61 9.21 3.64
N PRO A 467 17.16 9.28 2.36
CA PRO A 467 15.75 9.07 1.98
C PRO A 467 15.19 7.69 2.36
N LEU A 468 16.05 6.71 2.67
CA LEU A 468 15.66 5.35 3.06
C LEU A 468 15.71 5.10 4.58
N THR A 469 15.92 6.14 5.41
CA THR A 469 16.00 5.98 6.89
C THR A 469 14.83 6.62 7.62
#